data_3f4adf95def5d0629eb60b692efbb91a
#
_entry.id   3f4adf95def5d0629eb60b692efbb91a
#
_cell.length_a   1.000
_cell.length_b   1.000
_cell.length_c   1.000
_cell.angle_alpha   90.00
_cell.angle_beta   90.00
_cell.angle_gamma   90.00
#
_symmetry.space_group_name_H-M   'P 1'
#
loop_
_entity.id
_entity.type
_entity.pdbx_description
1 polymer ?
#
loop_
_entity_poly.entity_id
_entity_poly.type
_entity_poly.pdbx_seq_one_letter_code
_entity_poly.pdbx_strand_id
1 'polypeptide(L)'
;MRKTFGSGLILFFLATLASAQAPSLGNIFAGYSYYNTDLGAQRQSLNGWQGSVEGKFFLPFIGIVADVSANYGNLRFPICPLTPVGLPGPCGSVAVNSHVDNFLIGPRVSITLGKVRPFAEALFGAAHVNTSGFGSDTSFSTGVGGGLDYYLVHVLGLRVEADYLHSNLFNNPQQNVRISTGVVLRL
;
A
#
# COMPACT_ATOMS: atom_id res chain seq x y z
N MET A 1 3.50 -30.27 31.19
CA MET A 1 2.62 -30.87 30.17
C MET A 1 1.28 -30.13 29.95
N ARG A 2 1.09 -28.86 30.36
CA ARG A 2 -0.22 -28.15 30.30
C ARG A 2 -0.34 -27.06 29.21
N LYS A 3 0.75 -26.77 28.47
CA LYS A 3 0.79 -25.67 27.46
C LYS A 3 0.59 -26.12 26.02
N THR A 4 0.65 -27.39 25.72
CA THR A 4 0.52 -27.93 24.35
C THR A 4 -0.93 -28.21 23.92
N PHE A 5 -1.87 -28.34 24.86
CA PHE A 5 -3.28 -28.62 24.56
C PHE A 5 -4.02 -27.41 23.95
N GLY A 6 -3.65 -26.19 24.37
CA GLY A 6 -4.29 -24.96 23.88
C GLY A 6 -3.94 -24.64 22.43
N SER A 7 -2.71 -24.90 22.00
CA SER A 7 -2.24 -24.61 20.63
C SER A 7 -2.86 -25.56 19.60
N GLY A 8 -3.08 -26.83 19.95
CA GLY A 8 -3.73 -27.80 19.08
C GLY A 8 -5.22 -27.48 18.85
N LEU A 9 -5.91 -27.00 19.88
CA LEU A 9 -7.32 -26.66 19.80
C LEU A 9 -7.58 -25.43 18.91
N ILE A 10 -6.70 -24.43 18.96
CA ILE A 10 -6.79 -23.22 18.12
C ILE A 10 -6.54 -23.58 16.66
N LEU A 11 -5.56 -24.43 16.36
CA LEU A 11 -5.28 -24.92 15.02
C LEU A 11 -6.42 -25.77 14.44
N PHE A 12 -7.08 -26.59 15.26
CA PHE A 12 -8.22 -27.39 14.85
C PHE A 12 -9.47 -26.56 14.57
N PHE A 13 -9.71 -25.50 15.35
CA PHE A 13 -10.81 -24.55 15.10
C PHE A 13 -10.60 -23.74 13.83
N LEU A 14 -9.38 -23.34 13.51
CA LEU A 14 -9.05 -22.66 12.26
C LEU A 14 -9.24 -23.54 11.02
N ALA A 15 -8.97 -24.84 11.13
CA ALA A 15 -9.14 -25.78 10.02
C ALA A 15 -10.61 -26.07 9.65
N THR A 16 -11.53 -26.02 10.63
CA THR A 16 -12.96 -26.28 10.39
C THR A 16 -13.71 -25.10 9.76
N LEU A 17 -13.20 -23.88 9.88
CA LEU A 17 -13.80 -22.69 9.28
C LEU A 17 -13.48 -22.53 7.79
N ALA A 18 -12.46 -23.25 7.28
CA ALA A 18 -12.05 -23.17 5.87
C ALA A 18 -12.96 -23.92 4.89
N SER A 19 -13.89 -24.75 5.37
CA SER A 19 -14.63 -25.72 4.53
C SER A 19 -15.93 -25.20 3.91
N ALA A 20 -16.33 -23.95 4.15
CA ALA A 20 -17.69 -23.47 3.78
C ALA A 20 -17.70 -22.40 2.68
N GLN A 21 -16.62 -22.22 1.91
CA GLN A 21 -16.53 -21.08 0.99
C GLN A 21 -16.35 -21.55 -0.44
N ALA A 22 -17.26 -21.10 -1.32
CA ALA A 22 -17.03 -21.21 -2.76
C ALA A 22 -15.70 -20.51 -3.11
N PRO A 23 -14.78 -21.19 -3.82
CA PRO A 23 -13.50 -20.59 -4.17
C PRO A 23 -13.74 -19.40 -5.10
N SER A 24 -13.48 -18.19 -4.61
CA SER A 24 -13.45 -17.01 -5.47
C SER A 24 -12.20 -17.07 -6.34
N LEU A 25 -12.34 -16.81 -7.64
CA LEU A 25 -11.23 -16.75 -8.58
C LEU A 25 -10.26 -15.59 -8.27
N GLY A 26 -10.76 -14.55 -7.63
CA GLY A 26 -9.97 -13.38 -7.30
C GLY A 26 -10.81 -12.21 -6.82
N ASN A 27 -10.19 -11.03 -6.78
CA ASN A 27 -10.87 -9.78 -6.44
C ASN A 27 -10.30 -8.63 -7.27
N ILE A 28 -11.15 -7.64 -7.52
CA ILE A 28 -10.74 -6.36 -8.09
C ILE A 28 -11.05 -5.28 -7.05
N PHE A 29 -10.11 -4.40 -6.81
CA PHE A 29 -10.26 -3.27 -5.89
C PHE A 29 -10.02 -1.97 -6.62
N ALA A 30 -10.79 -0.95 -6.27
CA ALA A 30 -10.57 0.42 -6.66
C ALA A 30 -10.96 1.35 -5.51
N GLY A 31 -10.12 2.33 -5.21
CA GLY A 31 -10.35 3.21 -4.08
C GLY A 31 -9.47 4.44 -4.03
N TYR A 32 -9.70 5.22 -2.99
CA TYR A 32 -8.91 6.38 -2.62
C TYR A 32 -7.65 5.91 -1.90
N SER A 33 -6.53 6.60 -2.16
CA SER A 33 -5.23 6.37 -1.54
C SER A 33 -4.73 7.64 -0.87
N TYR A 34 -4.38 7.52 0.40
CA TYR A 34 -3.62 8.50 1.17
C TYR A 34 -2.19 8.00 1.32
N TYR A 35 -1.23 8.75 0.83
CA TYR A 35 0.17 8.39 0.81
C TYR A 35 0.99 9.37 1.62
N ASN A 36 1.60 8.91 2.71
CA ASN A 36 2.48 9.71 3.56
C ASN A 36 3.93 9.34 3.26
N THR A 37 4.66 10.28 2.68
CA THR A 37 6.04 10.08 2.21
C THR A 37 7.02 10.96 3.00
N ASP A 38 8.26 10.50 3.14
CA ASP A 38 9.39 11.27 3.67
C ASP A 38 10.30 11.85 2.57
N LEU A 39 9.75 12.05 1.37
CA LEU A 39 10.39 12.78 0.28
C LEU A 39 10.67 14.23 0.72
N GLY A 40 11.94 14.56 1.00
CA GLY A 40 12.38 15.90 1.42
C GLY A 40 12.70 16.03 2.91
N ALA A 41 12.69 17.24 3.42
CA ALA A 41 13.10 17.52 4.81
C ALA A 41 12.02 17.20 5.86
N GLN A 42 10.78 16.97 5.45
CA GLN A 42 9.65 16.69 6.34
C GLN A 42 8.70 15.70 5.68
N ARG A 43 8.01 14.90 6.50
CA ARG A 43 6.94 14.02 6.03
C ARG A 43 5.82 14.83 5.41
N GLN A 44 5.37 14.42 4.24
CA GLN A 44 4.34 15.10 3.47
C GLN A 44 3.30 14.09 2.99
N SER A 45 2.09 14.58 2.79
CA SER A 45 0.94 13.76 2.41
C SER A 45 0.54 14.03 0.97
N LEU A 46 0.37 12.97 0.22
CA LEU A 46 -0.17 12.97 -1.13
C LEU A 46 -1.50 12.22 -1.12
N ASN A 47 -2.39 12.58 -2.01
CA ASN A 47 -3.71 11.99 -2.13
C ASN A 47 -3.90 11.49 -3.56
N GLY A 48 -4.62 10.37 -3.72
CA GLY A 48 -4.79 9.83 -5.04
C GLY A 48 -5.74 8.64 -5.08
N TRP A 49 -5.44 7.71 -5.97
CA TRP A 49 -6.22 6.49 -6.16
C TRP A 49 -5.32 5.26 -6.15
N GLN A 50 -5.93 4.14 -5.86
CA GLN A 50 -5.32 2.81 -5.94
C GLN A 50 -6.28 1.86 -6.61
N GLY A 51 -5.73 0.97 -7.43
CA GLY A 51 -6.44 -0.15 -8.00
C GLY A 51 -5.61 -1.42 -7.87
N SER A 52 -6.24 -2.53 -7.52
CA SER A 52 -5.55 -3.81 -7.49
C SER A 52 -6.40 -4.96 -8.03
N VAL A 53 -5.74 -5.94 -8.61
CA VAL A 53 -6.34 -7.19 -9.08
C VAL A 53 -5.63 -8.34 -8.41
N GLU A 54 -6.39 -9.19 -7.75
CA GLU A 54 -5.90 -10.41 -7.12
C GLU A 54 -6.41 -11.62 -7.88
N GLY A 55 -5.53 -12.54 -8.23
CA GLY A 55 -5.86 -13.86 -8.76
C GLY A 55 -5.46 -14.95 -7.78
N LYS A 56 -6.32 -15.93 -7.55
CA LYS A 56 -6.07 -17.14 -6.75
C LYS A 56 -5.88 -18.32 -7.67
N PHE A 57 -4.79 -19.07 -7.50
CA PHE A 57 -4.44 -20.10 -8.47
C PHE A 57 -4.54 -21.52 -7.90
N PHE A 58 -3.84 -21.83 -6.83
CA PHE A 58 -3.74 -23.21 -6.33
C PHE A 58 -4.41 -23.43 -4.97
N LEU A 59 -4.43 -22.39 -4.13
CA LEU A 59 -4.93 -22.47 -2.78
C LEU A 59 -5.94 -21.33 -2.53
N PRO A 60 -7.05 -21.61 -1.84
CA PRO A 60 -8.11 -20.60 -1.63
C PRO A 60 -7.68 -19.42 -0.74
N PHE A 61 -6.58 -19.56 -0.03
CA PHE A 61 -6.05 -18.57 0.90
C PHE A 61 -4.80 -17.84 0.37
N ILE A 62 -4.19 -18.27 -0.75
CA ILE A 62 -3.03 -17.63 -1.38
C ILE A 62 -3.41 -17.13 -2.76
N GLY A 63 -3.09 -15.87 -3.02
CA GLY A 63 -3.23 -15.22 -4.32
C GLY A 63 -1.98 -14.45 -4.70
N ILE A 64 -1.96 -14.01 -5.95
CA ILE A 64 -1.02 -13.00 -6.44
C ILE A 64 -1.84 -11.76 -6.70
N VAL A 65 -1.35 -10.62 -6.21
CA VAL A 65 -1.95 -9.31 -6.42
C VAL A 65 -1.05 -8.47 -7.31
N ALA A 66 -1.64 -7.77 -8.27
CA ALA A 66 -1.03 -6.67 -8.99
C ALA A 66 -1.71 -5.38 -8.51
N ASP A 67 -0.92 -4.41 -8.09
CA ASP A 67 -1.33 -3.16 -7.47
C ASP A 67 -0.76 -1.97 -8.24
N VAL A 68 -1.61 -0.99 -8.50
CA VAL A 68 -1.22 0.27 -9.13
C VAL A 68 -1.82 1.41 -8.32
N SER A 69 -1.00 2.40 -8.01
CA SER A 69 -1.48 3.62 -7.35
C SER A 69 -0.81 4.87 -7.91
N ALA A 70 -1.55 5.97 -7.94
CA ALA A 70 -1.07 7.28 -8.32
C ALA A 70 -1.49 8.31 -7.26
N ASN A 71 -0.52 9.00 -6.67
CA ASN A 71 -0.73 9.94 -5.57
C ASN A 71 -0.13 11.30 -5.93
N TYR A 72 -0.91 12.34 -5.73
CA TYR A 72 -0.62 13.72 -6.15
C TYR A 72 -0.60 14.65 -4.93
N GLY A 73 0.28 15.66 -4.97
CA GLY A 73 0.33 16.67 -3.93
C GLY A 73 1.48 17.65 -4.11
N ASN A 74 1.64 18.53 -3.13
CA ASN A 74 2.68 19.53 -3.11
C ASN A 74 3.75 19.14 -2.10
N LEU A 75 4.96 18.86 -2.56
CA LEU A 75 6.12 18.66 -1.70
C LEU A 75 6.75 20.02 -1.38
N ARG A 76 7.15 20.21 -0.12
CA ARG A 76 7.82 21.44 0.33
C ARG A 76 9.30 21.16 0.55
N PHE A 77 10.13 21.90 -0.16
CA PHE A 77 11.59 21.83 -0.01
C PHE A 77 12.09 23.11 0.68
N PRO A 78 12.91 23.00 1.73
CA PRO A 78 13.54 24.16 2.34
C PRO A 78 14.55 24.77 1.37
N ILE A 79 14.49 26.08 1.16
CA ILE A 79 15.46 26.82 0.37
C ILE A 79 16.06 27.91 1.29
N CYS A 80 17.38 27.87 1.42
CA CYS A 80 18.14 28.91 2.10
C CYS A 80 19.02 29.60 1.05
N PRO A 81 18.56 30.72 0.43
CA PRO A 81 19.37 31.42 -0.54
C PRO A 81 20.59 32.05 0.13
N LEU A 82 21.72 32.01 -0.54
CA LEU A 82 22.90 32.77 -0.13
C LEU A 82 22.68 34.28 -0.47
N THR A 83 22.98 35.17 0.47
CA THR A 83 23.02 36.60 0.20
C THR A 83 24.20 36.92 -0.74
N PRO A 84 24.18 38.06 -1.44
CA PRO A 84 25.31 38.50 -2.28
C PRO A 84 26.65 38.55 -1.56
N VAL A 85 26.65 38.65 -0.22
CA VAL A 85 27.84 38.63 0.64
C VAL A 85 28.27 37.23 1.06
N GLY A 86 27.60 36.14 0.57
CA GLY A 86 27.92 34.75 0.91
C GLY A 86 27.41 34.27 2.26
N LEU A 87 26.62 35.07 2.97
CA LEU A 87 25.97 34.67 4.23
C LEU A 87 24.64 33.98 3.95
N PRO A 88 24.22 33.02 4.80
CA PRO A 88 22.89 32.44 4.69
C PRO A 88 21.79 33.48 4.82
N GLY A 89 20.94 33.63 3.81
CA GLY A 89 19.75 34.44 3.86
C GLY A 89 18.62 33.75 4.67
N PRO A 90 17.49 34.44 4.84
CA PRO A 90 16.33 33.87 5.53
C PRO A 90 15.85 32.63 4.76
N CYS A 91 15.80 31.47 5.45
CA CYS A 91 15.32 30.25 4.88
C CYS A 91 13.81 30.29 4.66
N GLY A 92 13.38 29.91 3.47
CA GLY A 92 11.98 29.74 3.08
C GLY A 92 11.68 28.30 2.69
N SER A 93 10.46 28.04 2.24
CA SER A 93 10.10 26.79 1.60
C SER A 93 9.41 27.04 0.27
N VAL A 94 9.75 26.25 -0.75
CA VAL A 94 9.07 26.25 -2.03
C VAL A 94 8.19 25.00 -2.11
N ALA A 95 6.91 25.21 -2.44
CA ALA A 95 5.97 24.13 -2.72
C ALA A 95 6.09 23.76 -4.20
N VAL A 96 6.29 22.47 -4.47
CA VAL A 96 6.46 21.91 -5.80
C VAL A 96 5.45 20.82 -6.02
N ASN A 97 4.72 20.87 -7.13
CA ASN A 97 3.80 19.81 -7.52
C ASN A 97 4.57 18.53 -7.79
N SER A 98 4.17 17.47 -7.13
CA SER A 98 4.78 16.16 -7.28
C SER A 98 3.71 15.08 -7.36
N HIS A 99 4.00 14.04 -8.12
CA HIS A 99 3.20 12.82 -8.08
C HIS A 99 4.09 11.59 -7.97
N VAL A 100 3.54 10.59 -7.32
CA VAL A 100 4.21 9.30 -7.09
C VAL A 100 3.30 8.19 -7.61
N ASP A 101 3.81 7.44 -8.57
CA ASP A 101 3.16 6.26 -9.13
C ASP A 101 3.85 5.01 -8.63
N ASN A 102 3.07 4.02 -8.16
CA ASN A 102 3.60 2.73 -7.77
C ASN A 102 2.99 1.63 -8.63
N PHE A 103 3.82 0.71 -9.09
CA PHE A 103 3.45 -0.49 -9.84
C PHE A 103 4.05 -1.68 -9.10
N LEU A 104 3.22 -2.40 -8.35
CA LEU A 104 3.67 -3.44 -7.44
C LEU A 104 2.96 -4.76 -7.75
N ILE A 105 3.65 -5.86 -7.50
CA ILE A 105 3.11 -7.21 -7.61
C ILE A 105 3.60 -8.04 -6.42
N GLY A 106 2.81 -8.99 -5.97
CA GLY A 106 3.29 -9.87 -4.92
C GLY A 106 2.28 -10.87 -4.40
N PRO A 107 2.70 -11.75 -3.50
CA PRO A 107 1.81 -12.70 -2.85
C PRO A 107 0.91 -12.01 -1.83
N ARG A 108 -0.35 -12.45 -1.78
CA ARG A 108 -1.34 -12.07 -0.78
C ARG A 108 -1.92 -13.33 -0.12
N VAL A 109 -1.95 -13.33 1.20
CA VAL A 109 -2.60 -14.37 1.99
C VAL A 109 -3.88 -13.79 2.58
N SER A 110 -4.98 -14.51 2.47
CA SER A 110 -6.29 -14.06 2.94
C SER A 110 -7.14 -15.20 3.48
N ILE A 111 -7.93 -14.90 4.49
CA ILE A 111 -8.85 -15.85 5.11
C ILE A 111 -10.24 -15.22 5.10
N THR A 112 -11.25 -15.92 4.54
CA THR A 112 -12.62 -15.41 4.54
C THR A 112 -13.38 -15.96 5.74
N LEU A 113 -13.92 -15.08 6.57
CA LEU A 113 -14.69 -15.39 7.77
C LEU A 113 -16.10 -14.80 7.60
N GLY A 114 -16.97 -15.52 6.91
CA GLY A 114 -18.30 -15.02 6.59
C GLY A 114 -18.26 -13.79 5.67
N LYS A 115 -18.66 -12.63 6.19
CA LYS A 115 -18.64 -11.35 5.45
C LYS A 115 -17.31 -10.61 5.53
N VAL A 116 -16.40 -11.05 6.39
CA VAL A 116 -15.12 -10.39 6.65
C VAL A 116 -13.99 -11.20 6.06
N ARG A 117 -13.05 -10.54 5.39
CA ARG A 117 -11.87 -11.16 4.80
C ARG A 117 -10.62 -10.35 5.14
N PRO A 118 -9.93 -10.66 6.25
CA PRO A 118 -8.59 -10.15 6.50
C PRO A 118 -7.58 -10.71 5.50
N PHE A 119 -6.60 -9.88 5.14
CA PHE A 119 -5.49 -10.26 4.29
C PHE A 119 -4.20 -9.58 4.71
N ALA A 120 -3.09 -10.19 4.32
CA ALA A 120 -1.75 -9.63 4.40
C ALA A 120 -1.03 -9.87 3.08
N GLU A 121 -0.12 -8.97 2.72
CA GLU A 121 0.61 -9.05 1.47
C GLU A 121 2.04 -8.57 1.57
N ALA A 122 2.86 -9.05 0.65
CA ALA A 122 4.19 -8.57 0.41
C ALA A 122 4.30 -8.16 -1.06
N LEU A 123 4.70 -6.92 -1.30
CA LEU A 123 4.69 -6.28 -2.61
C LEU A 123 6.11 -5.92 -3.03
N PHE A 124 6.40 -6.00 -4.33
CA PHE A 124 7.64 -5.55 -4.93
C PHE A 124 7.38 -5.07 -6.35
N GLY A 125 8.16 -4.10 -6.79
CA GLY A 125 8.00 -3.51 -8.12
C GLY A 125 8.72 -2.20 -8.26
N ALA A 126 8.10 -1.20 -8.88
CA ALA A 126 8.69 0.09 -9.17
C ALA A 126 7.84 1.23 -8.59
N ALA A 127 8.54 2.22 -8.04
CA ALA A 127 7.98 3.53 -7.71
C ALA A 127 8.59 4.57 -8.66
N HIS A 128 7.73 5.37 -9.28
CA HIS A 128 8.10 6.48 -10.14
C HIS A 128 7.64 7.79 -9.50
N VAL A 129 8.56 8.73 -9.38
CA VAL A 129 8.26 10.08 -8.90
C VAL A 129 8.54 11.10 -10.00
N ASN A 130 7.66 12.07 -10.14
CA ASN A 130 7.88 13.22 -10.99
C ASN A 130 7.62 14.48 -10.16
N THR A 131 8.62 15.35 -10.11
CA THR A 131 8.59 16.59 -9.33
C THR A 131 8.90 17.77 -10.25
N SER A 132 7.95 18.69 -10.39
CA SER A 132 8.09 19.85 -11.26
C SER A 132 9.32 20.67 -10.88
N GLY A 133 10.25 20.86 -11.85
CA GLY A 133 11.48 21.62 -11.64
C GLY A 133 12.66 20.85 -11.03
N PHE A 134 12.46 19.62 -10.53
CA PHE A 134 13.50 18.75 -9.98
C PHE A 134 13.73 17.47 -10.79
N GLY A 135 12.87 17.20 -11.78
CA GLY A 135 12.96 16.02 -12.64
C GLY A 135 12.15 14.83 -12.15
N SER A 136 12.41 13.68 -12.76
CA SER A 136 11.75 12.41 -12.44
C SER A 136 12.79 11.35 -12.08
N ASP A 137 12.40 10.42 -11.22
CA ASP A 137 13.21 9.27 -10.85
C ASP A 137 12.33 8.02 -10.72
N THR A 138 12.96 6.86 -10.99
CA THR A 138 12.30 5.55 -10.87
C THR A 138 13.20 4.63 -10.08
N SER A 139 12.64 4.05 -9.05
CA SER A 139 13.37 3.15 -8.17
C SER A 139 12.61 1.86 -7.91
N PHE A 140 13.36 0.83 -7.55
CA PHE A 140 12.77 -0.39 -7.03
C PHE A 140 12.06 -0.11 -5.70
N SER A 141 10.85 -0.62 -5.56
CA SER A 141 10.02 -0.47 -4.37
C SER A 141 9.60 -1.82 -3.83
N THR A 142 9.65 -1.94 -2.52
CA THR A 142 9.15 -3.11 -1.80
C THR A 142 8.16 -2.66 -0.72
N GLY A 143 7.23 -3.53 -0.37
CA GLY A 143 6.26 -3.21 0.66
C GLY A 143 5.71 -4.43 1.36
N VAL A 144 5.21 -4.19 2.54
CA VAL A 144 4.41 -5.14 3.31
C VAL A 144 3.16 -4.42 3.79
N GLY A 145 2.05 -5.10 3.70
CA GLY A 145 0.79 -4.50 4.07
C GLY A 145 -0.27 -5.51 4.41
N GLY A 146 -1.47 -4.99 4.59
CA GLY A 146 -2.62 -5.80 4.83
C GLY A 146 -3.86 -4.97 5.07
N GLY A 147 -4.98 -5.65 5.10
CA GLY A 147 -6.26 -4.97 5.22
C GLY A 147 -7.40 -5.91 5.54
N LEU A 148 -8.57 -5.33 5.40
CA LEU A 148 -9.83 -5.99 5.68
C LEU A 148 -10.84 -5.69 4.59
N ASP A 149 -11.41 -6.72 4.00
CA ASP A 149 -12.59 -6.64 3.14
C ASP A 149 -13.83 -6.93 3.96
N TYR A 150 -14.85 -6.08 3.84
CA TYR A 150 -16.18 -6.32 4.40
C TYR A 150 -17.20 -6.41 3.27
N TYR A 151 -17.73 -7.61 3.02
CA TYR A 151 -18.67 -7.86 1.94
C TYR A 151 -20.11 -7.52 2.37
N LEU A 152 -20.68 -6.50 1.74
CA LEU A 152 -22.09 -6.10 1.90
C LEU A 152 -23.01 -7.12 1.26
N VAL A 153 -22.68 -7.51 0.03
CA VAL A 153 -23.33 -8.58 -0.73
C VAL A 153 -22.28 -9.55 -1.26
N HIS A 154 -22.68 -10.65 -1.87
CA HIS A 154 -21.79 -11.74 -2.28
C HIS A 154 -20.61 -11.30 -3.17
N VAL A 155 -20.83 -10.28 -4.01
CA VAL A 155 -19.89 -9.79 -5.04
C VAL A 155 -19.23 -8.47 -4.63
N LEU A 156 -19.92 -7.63 -3.83
CA LEU A 156 -19.51 -6.25 -3.55
C LEU A 156 -19.18 -6.07 -2.07
N GLY A 157 -18.02 -5.49 -1.79
CA GLY A 157 -17.56 -5.16 -0.45
C GLY A 157 -16.84 -3.82 -0.39
N LEU A 158 -16.48 -3.45 0.83
CA LEU A 158 -15.62 -2.32 1.14
C LEU A 158 -14.28 -2.85 1.63
N ARG A 159 -13.19 -2.18 1.26
CA ARG A 159 -11.83 -2.49 1.69
C ARG A 159 -11.22 -1.32 2.45
N VAL A 160 -10.50 -1.63 3.52
CA VAL A 160 -9.52 -0.75 4.15
C VAL A 160 -8.19 -1.50 4.16
N GLU A 161 -7.13 -0.83 3.68
CA GLU A 161 -5.79 -1.40 3.50
C GLU A 161 -4.75 -0.41 4.00
N ALA A 162 -3.68 -0.92 4.59
CA ALA A 162 -2.53 -0.13 5.01
C ALA A 162 -1.23 -0.84 4.61
N ASP A 163 -0.34 -0.12 3.92
CA ASP A 163 0.92 -0.62 3.41
C ASP A 163 2.07 0.23 3.89
N TYR A 164 3.14 -0.42 4.23
CA TYR A 164 4.44 0.17 4.46
C TYR A 164 5.33 -0.09 3.26
N LEU A 165 5.68 0.99 2.53
CA LEU A 165 6.42 0.93 1.28
C LEU A 165 7.83 1.51 1.49
N HIS A 166 8.82 0.77 1.02
CA HIS A 166 10.21 1.19 1.00
C HIS A 166 10.68 1.37 -0.44
N SER A 167 11.24 2.53 -0.75
CA SER A 167 11.81 2.87 -2.05
C SER A 167 13.10 3.66 -1.89
N ASN A 168 13.94 3.72 -2.93
CA ASN A 168 15.20 4.43 -2.91
C ASN A 168 15.23 5.50 -4.03
N LEU A 169 14.30 6.45 -3.94
CA LEU A 169 14.18 7.53 -4.92
C LEU A 169 15.23 8.60 -4.67
N PHE A 170 15.84 9.12 -5.75
CA PHE A 170 16.94 10.11 -5.72
C PHE A 170 18.13 9.67 -4.84
N ASN A 171 18.44 8.36 -4.82
CA ASN A 171 19.48 7.75 -3.98
C ASN A 171 19.29 7.96 -2.47
N ASN A 172 18.07 8.24 -2.03
CA ASN A 172 17.72 8.34 -0.62
C ASN A 172 16.70 7.26 -0.25
N PRO A 173 16.97 6.44 0.78
CA PRO A 173 16.01 5.46 1.27
C PRO A 173 14.80 6.17 1.89
N GLN A 174 13.62 5.80 1.45
CA GLN A 174 12.37 6.39 1.88
C GLN A 174 11.46 5.34 2.50
N GLN A 175 10.77 5.75 3.53
CA GLN A 175 9.81 4.95 4.26
C GLN A 175 8.45 5.61 4.16
N ASN A 176 7.57 5.02 3.40
CA ASN A 176 6.27 5.58 3.06
C ASN A 176 5.17 4.73 3.66
N VAL A 177 4.10 5.38 4.10
CA VAL A 177 2.88 4.71 4.56
C VAL A 177 1.75 5.07 3.62
N ARG A 178 1.11 4.05 3.06
CA ARG A 178 -0.09 4.19 2.24
C ARG A 178 -1.29 3.64 3.01
N ILE A 179 -2.37 4.40 3.05
CA ILE A 179 -3.66 3.97 3.59
C ILE A 179 -4.69 4.13 2.48
N SER A 180 -5.42 3.06 2.20
CA SER A 180 -6.38 3.06 1.10
C SER A 180 -7.73 2.54 1.56
N THR A 181 -8.79 3.09 0.96
CA THR A 181 -10.16 2.65 1.20
C THR A 181 -10.97 2.75 -0.09
N GLY A 182 -11.85 1.82 -0.30
CA GLY A 182 -12.67 1.80 -1.52
C GLY A 182 -13.52 0.57 -1.64
N VAL A 183 -13.87 0.26 -2.88
CA VAL A 183 -14.77 -0.83 -3.24
C VAL A 183 -13.99 -2.03 -3.72
N VAL A 184 -14.37 -3.22 -3.25
CA VAL A 184 -13.83 -4.50 -3.69
C VAL A 184 -14.93 -5.33 -4.35
N LEU A 185 -14.63 -5.87 -5.52
CA LEU A 185 -15.48 -6.82 -6.26
C LEU A 185 -14.88 -8.21 -6.16
N ARG A 186 -15.67 -9.18 -5.76
CA ARG A 186 -15.30 -10.60 -5.76
C ARG A 186 -15.66 -11.22 -7.11
N LEU A 187 -14.71 -11.96 -7.70
CA LEU A 187 -14.84 -12.71 -8.95
C LEU A 187 -15.12 -14.21 -8.71
#